data_0aebdaae0529b8bd6bd549032f0eaf24
#
_entry.id   0aebdaae0529b8bd6bd549032f0eaf24
#
_cell.length_a   1.000
_cell.length_b   1.000
_cell.length_c   1.000
_cell.angle_alpha   90.00
_cell.angle_beta   90.00
_cell.angle_gamma   90.00
#
_symmetry.space_group_name_H-M   'P 1'
#
loop_
_entity.id
_entity.type
_entity.pdbx_description
1 polymer ?
#
loop_
_entity_poly.entity_id
_entity_poly.type
_entity_poly.pdbx_seq_one_letter_code
_entity_poly.pdbx_strand_id
1 'polypeptide(L)'
;MSTSPHPHPNLGTITAKAWSPTPGAAVRQAATVVVLRRAATGMQVLLMRRAPREGDIHSGASVFPGGLLDAADAQGSALCSGLDDAQASAKLSLPHGGLAYWFAAMRECFEEAGLLYAAAQDRSHLDAAQLAQIAAQRTALNRRELTMGEICTRFGIHLAADRIAYLDHWLTPPGVPKRYDTRFFVAEAPQLQVATQDDHETDAQQWLSPAEGLERRKELKLAPPTYKILELLQRLGDVDAVLAHARAQANVPCTMPRLATGSKGLRPVMPDEPCYAEIGHVDPEGHGHASYDLAPAQALRLSPRLIRITANNGSMMTGPGTNCYLIGGGDRNEWAALDPGPSDDAHVQAIVDAAPGPIRWIFVTHTHKDHSPAAQALQRRTGAQLLGMAALHAEWQDTDFVPDVPLAGGERFDLPGDSTLHVIHTPGHAGNHLCYRLEQERMLFTGDHVMQGSTVVINPPDGDMGAYLKSLRALMALDLDWLAPGHGFLMPQPRRAMQQIIDHRLKREAKVLQAFGGGGPYSMDQLLAAVYDDVPPKLHAMARRSLLAHLLKLRDDGVLAETPAGLWGKAGARVPGATAI
;
A
#
# COMPACT_ATOMS: atom_id res chain seq x y z
N MET A 1 -29.73 13.01 -13.61
CA MET A 1 -29.72 12.13 -14.78
C MET A 1 -28.77 10.98 -14.46
N SER A 2 -29.31 9.77 -14.39
CA SER A 2 -28.55 8.57 -14.03
C SER A 2 -27.53 8.24 -15.11
N THR A 3 -26.25 8.40 -14.84
CA THR A 3 -25.16 7.90 -15.70
C THR A 3 -25.08 6.41 -15.50
N SER A 4 -25.52 5.64 -16.50
CA SER A 4 -25.28 4.20 -16.57
C SER A 4 -23.79 3.90 -16.45
N PRO A 5 -23.37 2.93 -15.64
CA PRO A 5 -21.99 2.50 -15.61
C PRO A 5 -21.61 1.89 -16.96
N HIS A 6 -20.52 2.34 -17.54
CA HIS A 6 -19.98 1.75 -18.75
C HIS A 6 -19.65 0.27 -18.52
N PRO A 7 -19.99 -0.65 -19.44
CA PRO A 7 -19.65 -2.05 -19.32
C PRO A 7 -18.14 -2.23 -19.45
N HIS A 8 -17.50 -2.80 -18.43
CA HIS A 8 -16.07 -3.09 -18.41
C HIS A 8 -15.78 -4.44 -19.09
N PRO A 9 -15.01 -4.50 -20.17
CA PRO A 9 -14.85 -5.72 -20.98
C PRO A 9 -13.78 -6.61 -20.46
N ASN A 10 -13.27 -6.75 -19.37
CA ASN A 10 -12.33 -7.79 -18.90
C ASN A 10 -12.17 -7.79 -17.37
N LEU A 11 -12.99 -8.57 -16.75
CA LEU A 11 -12.98 -8.80 -15.32
C LEU A 11 -12.17 -10.04 -14.97
N GLY A 12 -10.89 -10.05 -14.89
CA GLY A 12 -10.07 -11.14 -14.39
C GLY A 12 -10.80 -12.48 -14.16
N THR A 13 -10.82 -13.01 -12.97
CA THR A 13 -11.62 -14.18 -12.57
C THR A 13 -13.09 -13.87 -12.27
N ILE A 14 -13.49 -12.60 -12.19
CA ILE A 14 -14.88 -12.16 -12.03
C ILE A 14 -15.39 -11.74 -13.40
N THR A 15 -16.35 -12.44 -13.96
CA THR A 15 -16.95 -12.07 -15.25
C THR A 15 -17.76 -10.78 -15.09
N ALA A 16 -17.80 -9.93 -16.12
CA ALA A 16 -18.57 -8.68 -16.14
C ALA A 16 -20.06 -8.89 -15.76
N LYS A 17 -20.59 -10.09 -16.03
CA LYS A 17 -21.95 -10.49 -15.71
C LYS A 17 -22.18 -10.80 -14.22
N ALA A 18 -21.11 -11.08 -13.45
CA ALA A 18 -21.19 -11.40 -12.03
C ALA A 18 -20.94 -10.16 -11.13
N TRP A 19 -20.46 -9.06 -11.72
CA TRP A 19 -20.17 -7.85 -10.97
C TRP A 19 -21.23 -6.77 -11.22
N SER A 20 -22.13 -6.64 -10.30
CA SER A 20 -22.98 -5.46 -10.12
C SER A 20 -22.68 -4.93 -8.74
N PRO A 21 -22.29 -3.66 -8.57
CA PRO A 21 -22.09 -3.09 -7.25
C PRO A 21 -23.38 -3.29 -6.44
N THR A 22 -23.28 -3.96 -5.31
CA THR A 22 -24.41 -4.12 -4.38
C THR A 22 -24.12 -3.23 -3.18
N PRO A 23 -24.58 -1.98 -3.18
CA PRO A 23 -24.40 -1.09 -2.04
C PRO A 23 -25.04 -1.72 -0.80
N GLY A 24 -24.30 -1.69 0.33
CA GLY A 24 -24.85 -2.15 1.60
C GLY A 24 -24.98 -3.66 1.77
N ALA A 25 -24.28 -4.48 0.97
CA ALA A 25 -24.27 -5.94 1.20
C ALA A 25 -23.81 -6.25 2.64
N ALA A 26 -24.64 -7.05 3.36
CA ALA A 26 -24.34 -7.43 4.73
C ALA A 26 -23.02 -8.20 4.82
N VAL A 27 -22.19 -7.82 5.78
CA VAL A 27 -20.92 -8.50 6.07
C VAL A 27 -21.22 -9.71 6.95
N ARG A 28 -20.80 -10.91 6.48
CA ARG A 28 -20.93 -12.17 7.23
C ARG A 28 -19.64 -12.44 7.98
N GLN A 29 -19.76 -12.83 9.23
CA GLN A 29 -18.63 -13.22 10.06
C GLN A 29 -18.17 -14.63 9.69
N ALA A 30 -16.86 -14.84 9.59
CA ALA A 30 -16.25 -16.12 9.23
C ALA A 30 -14.95 -16.36 10.02
N ALA A 31 -14.63 -17.64 10.19
CA ALA A 31 -13.42 -18.09 10.85
C ALA A 31 -12.77 -19.23 10.05
N THR A 32 -11.43 -19.21 9.96
CA THR A 32 -10.65 -20.12 9.10
C THR A 32 -9.38 -20.54 9.82
N VAL A 33 -8.96 -21.80 9.68
CA VAL A 33 -7.72 -22.31 10.28
C VAL A 33 -6.68 -22.61 9.20
N VAL A 34 -5.52 -22.02 9.32
CA VAL A 34 -4.31 -22.33 8.57
C VAL A 34 -3.62 -23.47 9.28
N VAL A 35 -3.82 -24.69 8.80
CA VAL A 35 -3.27 -25.90 9.44
C VAL A 35 -1.88 -26.17 8.87
N LEU A 36 -0.89 -26.24 9.75
CA LEU A 36 0.51 -26.49 9.42
C LEU A 36 0.96 -27.86 9.87
N ARG A 37 1.89 -28.47 9.17
CA ARG A 37 2.61 -29.66 9.65
C ARG A 37 4.09 -29.58 9.36
N ARG A 38 4.86 -30.33 10.16
CA ARG A 38 6.29 -30.53 9.94
C ARG A 38 6.47 -31.73 8.99
N ALA A 39 7.24 -31.53 7.93
CA ALA A 39 7.62 -32.58 7.01
C ALA A 39 9.14 -32.63 6.87
N ALA A 40 9.67 -33.72 6.30
CA ALA A 40 11.12 -33.89 6.10
C ALA A 40 11.72 -32.74 5.21
N THR A 41 10.90 -32.16 4.34
CA THR A 41 11.29 -31.06 3.43
C THR A 41 10.97 -29.67 4.02
N GLY A 42 10.55 -29.55 5.28
CA GLY A 42 10.18 -28.31 5.93
C GLY A 42 8.69 -28.22 6.26
N MET A 43 8.21 -26.99 6.45
CA MET A 43 6.80 -26.71 6.76
C MET A 43 5.89 -26.95 5.56
N GLN A 44 4.76 -27.61 5.81
CA GLN A 44 3.66 -27.75 4.85
C GLN A 44 2.37 -27.19 5.43
N VAL A 45 1.50 -26.70 4.56
CA VAL A 45 0.17 -26.15 4.87
C VAL A 45 -0.91 -26.96 4.17
N LEU A 46 -2.04 -27.14 4.85
CA LEU A 46 -3.23 -27.82 4.31
C LEU A 46 -4.05 -26.86 3.47
N LEU A 47 -4.33 -27.23 2.22
CA LEU A 47 -5.32 -26.57 1.37
C LEU A 47 -6.42 -27.57 0.99
N MET A 48 -7.67 -27.13 1.09
CA MET A 48 -8.86 -27.85 0.68
C MET A 48 -9.35 -27.29 -0.65
N ARG A 49 -9.66 -28.13 -1.64
CA ARG A 49 -10.28 -27.68 -2.88
C ARG A 49 -11.80 -27.64 -2.74
N ARG A 50 -12.40 -26.49 -2.97
CA ARG A 50 -13.86 -26.34 -2.97
C ARG A 50 -14.46 -27.14 -4.12
N ALA A 51 -15.51 -27.90 -3.83
CA ALA A 51 -16.24 -28.65 -4.85
C ALA A 51 -16.78 -27.71 -5.94
N PRO A 52 -16.71 -28.10 -7.21
CA PRO A 52 -17.25 -27.30 -8.31
C PRO A 52 -18.75 -27.05 -8.12
N ARG A 53 -19.18 -25.76 -8.13
CA ARG A 53 -20.58 -25.36 -8.06
C ARG A 53 -20.87 -24.32 -9.14
N GLU A 54 -21.94 -24.52 -9.90
CA GLU A 54 -22.37 -23.56 -10.91
C GLU A 54 -22.77 -22.23 -10.27
N GLY A 55 -22.26 -21.10 -10.83
CA GLY A 55 -22.53 -19.76 -10.31
C GLY A 55 -21.71 -19.34 -9.07
N ASP A 56 -20.82 -20.20 -8.55
CA ASP A 56 -19.89 -19.83 -7.49
C ASP A 56 -18.56 -19.35 -8.09
N ILE A 57 -18.22 -18.08 -7.86
CA ILE A 57 -16.95 -17.47 -8.32
C ILE A 57 -15.70 -18.11 -7.69
N HIS A 58 -15.87 -18.80 -6.57
CA HIS A 58 -14.81 -19.54 -5.88
C HIS A 58 -14.83 -21.05 -6.20
N SER A 59 -15.59 -21.46 -7.22
CA SER A 59 -15.70 -22.86 -7.65
C SER A 59 -14.33 -23.44 -8.02
N GLY A 60 -13.94 -24.55 -7.37
CA GLY A 60 -12.66 -25.21 -7.55
C GLY A 60 -11.45 -24.43 -7.03
N ALA A 61 -11.63 -23.38 -6.24
CA ALA A 61 -10.53 -22.66 -5.58
C ALA A 61 -9.99 -23.47 -4.40
N SER A 62 -8.68 -23.39 -4.19
CA SER A 62 -8.05 -23.96 -2.99
C SER A 62 -8.05 -22.93 -1.86
N VAL A 63 -8.55 -23.34 -0.71
CA VAL A 63 -8.77 -22.53 0.49
C VAL A 63 -8.26 -23.24 1.73
N PHE A 64 -8.08 -22.52 2.82
CA PHE A 64 -7.90 -23.13 4.14
C PHE A 64 -9.25 -23.60 4.70
N PRO A 65 -9.31 -24.62 5.56
CA PRO A 65 -10.53 -25.05 6.24
C PRO A 65 -11.18 -23.89 7.00
N GLY A 66 -12.49 -23.66 6.78
CA GLY A 66 -13.19 -22.59 7.46
C GLY A 66 -14.49 -22.17 6.80
N GLY A 67 -15.36 -21.55 7.60
CA GLY A 67 -16.68 -21.12 7.16
C GLY A 67 -17.29 -20.01 8.00
N LEU A 68 -18.60 -19.92 7.97
CA LEU A 68 -19.36 -18.87 8.65
C LEU A 68 -19.52 -19.18 10.14
N LEU A 69 -19.55 -18.11 10.94
CA LEU A 69 -20.09 -18.23 12.29
C LEU A 69 -21.59 -18.45 12.25
N ASP A 70 -22.09 -19.33 13.10
CA ASP A 70 -23.52 -19.48 13.33
C ASP A 70 -23.88 -19.23 14.81
N ALA A 71 -25.19 -19.22 15.11
CA ALA A 71 -25.66 -18.97 16.46
C ALA A 71 -25.25 -20.06 17.47
N ALA A 72 -25.06 -21.30 17.01
CA ALA A 72 -24.63 -22.42 17.83
C ALA A 72 -23.16 -22.26 18.30
N ASP A 73 -22.32 -21.58 17.52
CA ASP A 73 -20.93 -21.30 17.90
C ASP A 73 -20.84 -20.38 19.14
N ALA A 74 -21.71 -19.38 19.21
CA ALA A 74 -21.78 -18.49 20.38
C ALA A 74 -22.24 -19.24 21.62
N GLN A 75 -23.22 -20.15 21.49
CA GLN A 75 -23.69 -20.99 22.59
C GLN A 75 -22.65 -22.03 23.01
N GLY A 76 -21.97 -22.64 22.03
CA GLY A 76 -20.94 -23.65 22.24
C GLY A 76 -19.63 -23.10 22.77
N SER A 77 -19.38 -21.81 22.67
CA SER A 77 -18.11 -21.19 23.06
C SER A 77 -17.72 -21.42 24.54
N ALA A 78 -18.69 -21.61 25.42
CA ALA A 78 -18.45 -22.00 26.82
C ALA A 78 -17.78 -23.37 26.96
N LEU A 79 -17.78 -24.21 25.92
CA LEU A 79 -17.10 -25.51 25.86
C LEU A 79 -15.68 -25.40 25.31
N CYS A 80 -15.13 -24.18 25.20
CA CYS A 80 -13.70 -23.95 24.94
C CYS A 80 -12.90 -24.02 26.24
N SER A 81 -11.64 -24.46 26.13
CA SER A 81 -10.65 -24.41 27.20
C SER A 81 -9.42 -23.62 26.79
N GLY A 82 -8.67 -23.13 27.77
CA GLY A 82 -7.37 -22.46 27.55
C GLY A 82 -7.47 -20.97 27.16
N LEU A 83 -8.67 -20.45 26.87
CA LEU A 83 -8.95 -19.05 26.59
C LEU A 83 -10.37 -18.72 27.05
N ASP A 84 -10.60 -17.55 27.65
CA ASP A 84 -11.93 -17.03 27.96
C ASP A 84 -12.41 -16.00 26.93
N ASP A 85 -13.70 -15.65 27.00
CA ASP A 85 -14.30 -14.72 26.02
C ASP A 85 -13.71 -13.30 26.10
N ALA A 86 -13.36 -12.83 27.28
CA ALA A 86 -12.76 -11.51 27.45
C ALA A 86 -11.38 -11.42 26.78
N GLN A 87 -10.56 -12.44 26.96
CA GLN A 87 -9.24 -12.57 26.33
C GLN A 87 -9.37 -12.72 24.81
N ALA A 88 -10.29 -13.56 24.34
CA ALA A 88 -10.57 -13.75 22.91
C ALA A 88 -11.06 -12.45 22.25
N SER A 89 -12.01 -11.78 22.89
CA SER A 89 -12.58 -10.52 22.40
C SER A 89 -11.52 -9.41 22.33
N ALA A 90 -10.66 -9.31 23.34
CA ALA A 90 -9.55 -8.36 23.33
C ALA A 90 -8.59 -8.59 22.16
N LYS A 91 -8.24 -9.85 21.85
CA LYS A 91 -7.38 -10.19 20.69
C LYS A 91 -8.01 -9.83 19.35
N LEU A 92 -9.34 -9.93 19.22
CA LEU A 92 -10.08 -9.60 18.00
C LEU A 92 -10.51 -8.13 17.94
N SER A 93 -10.22 -7.32 18.97
CA SER A 93 -10.72 -5.95 19.12
C SER A 93 -12.25 -5.88 19.07
N LEU A 94 -12.90 -6.84 19.73
CA LEU A 94 -14.36 -6.92 19.88
C LEU A 94 -14.79 -6.58 21.30
N PRO A 95 -15.99 -6.04 21.52
CA PRO A 95 -16.50 -5.74 22.86
C PRO A 95 -16.82 -7.03 23.66
N HIS A 96 -17.27 -8.09 22.98
CA HIS A 96 -17.60 -9.42 23.52
C HIS A 96 -17.81 -10.43 22.40
N GLY A 97 -17.94 -11.72 22.72
CA GLY A 97 -18.27 -12.78 21.77
C GLY A 97 -17.08 -13.24 20.92
N GLY A 98 -15.87 -12.86 21.28
CA GLY A 98 -14.66 -13.23 20.55
C GLY A 98 -14.41 -14.75 20.54
N LEU A 99 -14.72 -15.45 21.64
CA LEU A 99 -14.47 -16.88 21.76
C LEU A 99 -15.29 -17.72 20.76
N ALA A 100 -16.42 -17.21 20.28
CA ALA A 100 -17.22 -17.86 19.24
C ALA A 100 -16.44 -18.03 17.92
N TYR A 101 -15.50 -17.15 17.59
CA TYR A 101 -14.65 -17.28 16.39
C TYR A 101 -13.65 -18.46 16.54
N TRP A 102 -13.10 -18.68 17.75
CA TRP A 102 -12.28 -19.85 18.03
C TRP A 102 -13.09 -21.14 17.91
N PHE A 103 -14.28 -21.12 18.49
CA PHE A 103 -15.18 -22.28 18.42
C PHE A 103 -15.54 -22.60 16.96
N ALA A 104 -15.98 -21.61 16.18
CA ALA A 104 -16.30 -21.76 14.77
C ALA A 104 -15.12 -22.27 13.95
N ALA A 105 -13.92 -21.69 14.14
CA ALA A 105 -12.71 -22.10 13.43
C ALA A 105 -12.37 -23.58 13.66
N MET A 106 -12.46 -24.04 14.91
CA MET A 106 -12.21 -25.45 15.25
C MET A 106 -13.32 -26.38 14.75
N ARG A 107 -14.58 -25.94 14.80
CA ARG A 107 -15.73 -26.69 14.25
C ARG A 107 -15.59 -26.90 12.75
N GLU A 108 -15.37 -25.80 12.01
CA GLU A 108 -15.20 -25.84 10.54
C GLU A 108 -14.00 -26.70 10.13
N CYS A 109 -12.88 -26.61 10.87
CA CYS A 109 -11.73 -27.45 10.62
C CYS A 109 -12.04 -28.94 10.81
N PHE A 110 -12.86 -29.29 11.81
CA PHE A 110 -13.33 -30.66 11.98
C PHE A 110 -14.34 -31.08 10.90
N GLU A 111 -15.28 -30.22 10.54
CA GLU A 111 -16.27 -30.46 9.48
C GLU A 111 -15.61 -30.68 8.13
N GLU A 112 -14.69 -29.81 7.70
CA GLU A 112 -14.10 -29.83 6.37
C GLU A 112 -12.86 -30.72 6.25
N ALA A 113 -12.00 -30.74 7.27
CA ALA A 113 -10.72 -31.45 7.24
C ALA A 113 -10.63 -32.67 8.19
N GLY A 114 -11.63 -32.90 9.03
CA GLY A 114 -11.62 -34.00 10.01
C GLY A 114 -10.61 -33.82 11.14
N LEU A 115 -10.02 -32.65 11.31
CA LEU A 115 -9.01 -32.36 12.32
C LEU A 115 -9.66 -31.71 13.54
N LEU A 116 -9.59 -32.39 14.68
CA LEU A 116 -10.21 -32.01 15.94
C LEU A 116 -9.17 -31.38 16.90
N TYR A 117 -9.33 -30.13 17.25
CA TYR A 117 -8.56 -29.45 18.28
C TYR A 117 -9.32 -29.52 19.62
N ALA A 118 -9.24 -30.63 20.30
CA ALA A 118 -9.93 -30.84 21.57
C ALA A 118 -9.06 -31.55 22.61
N ALA A 119 -9.51 -31.51 23.85
CA ALA A 119 -8.96 -32.26 24.99
C ALA A 119 -10.11 -32.78 25.87
N ALA A 120 -9.85 -33.79 26.69
CA ALA A 120 -10.79 -34.21 27.72
C ALA A 120 -11.02 -33.07 28.75
N GLN A 121 -12.06 -33.20 29.59
CA GLN A 121 -12.39 -32.16 30.58
C GLN A 121 -11.23 -31.90 31.58
N ASP A 122 -10.46 -32.94 31.91
CA ASP A 122 -9.26 -32.83 32.72
C ASP A 122 -8.02 -32.30 31.96
N ARG A 123 -8.20 -31.87 30.70
CA ARG A 123 -7.17 -31.41 29.77
C ARG A 123 -6.18 -32.51 29.31
N SER A 124 -6.44 -33.78 29.59
CA SER A 124 -5.66 -34.88 29.04
C SER A 124 -5.85 -35.02 27.53
N HIS A 125 -4.89 -35.69 26.88
CA HIS A 125 -4.98 -36.01 25.47
C HIS A 125 -6.03 -37.10 25.22
N LEU A 126 -6.79 -36.94 24.13
CA LEU A 126 -7.71 -37.97 23.65
C LEU A 126 -6.89 -39.09 23.01
N ASP A 127 -7.26 -40.34 23.35
CA ASP A 127 -6.66 -41.51 22.73
C ASP A 127 -7.26 -41.80 21.33
N ALA A 128 -6.65 -42.78 20.63
CA ALA A 128 -7.07 -43.12 19.28
C ALA A 128 -8.51 -43.63 19.18
N ALA A 129 -8.99 -44.34 20.22
CA ALA A 129 -10.35 -44.89 20.26
C ALA A 129 -11.39 -43.77 20.46
N GLN A 130 -11.11 -42.86 21.38
CA GLN A 130 -11.93 -41.67 21.59
C GLN A 130 -12.00 -40.81 20.32
N LEU A 131 -10.85 -40.55 19.68
CA LEU A 131 -10.80 -39.80 18.43
C LEU A 131 -11.62 -40.48 17.32
N ALA A 132 -11.55 -41.79 17.17
CA ALA A 132 -12.32 -42.53 16.17
C ALA A 132 -13.83 -42.47 16.45
N GLN A 133 -14.27 -42.53 17.71
CA GLN A 133 -15.67 -42.40 18.08
C GLN A 133 -16.22 -40.99 17.79
N ILE A 134 -15.41 -39.95 18.05
CA ILE A 134 -15.78 -38.55 17.75
C ILE A 134 -15.80 -38.32 16.22
N ALA A 135 -14.79 -38.84 15.51
CA ALA A 135 -14.73 -38.74 14.05
C ALA A 135 -15.97 -39.35 13.35
N ALA A 136 -16.53 -40.44 13.91
CA ALA A 136 -17.76 -41.04 13.41
C ALA A 136 -18.99 -40.09 13.48
N GLN A 137 -18.95 -39.03 14.30
CA GLN A 137 -20.04 -38.05 14.40
C GLN A 137 -19.97 -36.98 13.29
N ARG A 138 -18.88 -36.85 12.53
CA ARG A 138 -18.63 -35.82 11.54
C ARG A 138 -19.72 -35.76 10.47
N THR A 139 -20.21 -36.90 10.01
CA THR A 139 -21.28 -36.95 8.99
C THR A 139 -22.59 -36.36 9.52
N ALA A 140 -22.96 -36.64 10.78
CA ALA A 140 -24.15 -36.08 11.41
C ALA A 140 -24.01 -34.56 11.66
N LEU A 141 -22.79 -34.13 12.04
CA LEU A 141 -22.45 -32.71 12.17
C LEU A 141 -22.60 -31.97 10.82
N ASN A 142 -22.00 -32.50 9.73
CA ASN A 142 -22.07 -31.93 8.40
C ASN A 142 -23.50 -31.86 7.84
N ARG A 143 -24.36 -32.79 8.26
CA ARG A 143 -25.80 -32.79 7.93
C ARG A 143 -26.64 -31.92 8.86
N ARG A 144 -26.00 -31.26 9.84
CA ARG A 144 -26.70 -30.47 10.87
C ARG A 144 -27.68 -31.25 11.71
N GLU A 145 -27.49 -32.55 11.82
CA GLU A 145 -28.24 -33.45 12.71
C GLU A 145 -27.75 -33.34 14.16
N LEU A 146 -26.52 -32.92 14.34
CA LEU A 146 -25.85 -32.62 15.61
C LEU A 146 -25.11 -31.29 15.52
N THR A 147 -24.94 -30.62 16.66
CA THR A 147 -24.03 -29.47 16.82
C THR A 147 -22.70 -29.93 17.42
N MET A 148 -21.64 -29.15 17.21
CA MET A 148 -20.35 -29.39 17.84
C MET A 148 -20.46 -29.31 19.38
N GLY A 149 -21.31 -28.44 19.92
CA GLY A 149 -21.58 -28.37 21.37
C GLY A 149 -22.17 -29.66 21.94
N GLU A 150 -23.11 -30.33 21.22
CA GLU A 150 -23.66 -31.63 21.61
C GLU A 150 -22.60 -32.73 21.54
N ILE A 151 -21.71 -32.68 20.54
CA ILE A 151 -20.57 -33.63 20.48
C ILE A 151 -19.64 -33.41 21.68
N CYS A 152 -19.27 -32.18 21.99
CA CYS A 152 -18.44 -31.86 23.16
C CYS A 152 -19.08 -32.37 24.45
N THR A 153 -20.34 -32.16 24.66
CA THR A 153 -21.09 -32.59 25.83
C THR A 153 -21.16 -34.12 25.92
N ARG A 154 -21.53 -34.79 24.81
CA ARG A 154 -21.66 -36.27 24.74
C ARG A 154 -20.37 -37.00 25.06
N PHE A 155 -19.23 -36.49 24.57
CA PHE A 155 -17.94 -37.14 24.73
C PHE A 155 -17.13 -36.57 25.91
N GLY A 156 -17.64 -35.60 26.66
CA GLY A 156 -16.94 -35.01 27.80
C GLY A 156 -15.64 -34.32 27.38
N ILE A 157 -15.67 -33.57 26.28
CA ILE A 157 -14.50 -32.86 25.73
C ILE A 157 -14.72 -31.37 25.70
N HIS A 158 -13.60 -30.61 25.69
CA HIS A 158 -13.58 -29.17 25.40
C HIS A 158 -12.74 -28.89 24.16
N LEU A 159 -13.14 -27.94 23.35
CA LEU A 159 -12.31 -27.41 22.25
C LEU A 159 -11.13 -26.63 22.84
N ALA A 160 -9.91 -26.96 22.44
CA ALA A 160 -8.68 -26.44 23.00
C ALA A 160 -8.28 -25.12 22.28
N ALA A 161 -8.86 -23.99 22.69
CA ALA A 161 -8.65 -22.69 22.07
C ALA A 161 -7.20 -22.21 22.16
N ASP A 162 -6.44 -22.64 23.15
CA ASP A 162 -5.00 -22.34 23.30
C ASP A 162 -4.10 -23.04 22.26
N ARG A 163 -4.62 -24.06 21.54
CA ARG A 163 -3.89 -24.73 20.46
C ARG A 163 -3.91 -24.00 19.14
N ILE A 164 -4.83 -23.04 18.94
CA ILE A 164 -4.88 -22.21 17.75
C ILE A 164 -4.60 -20.75 18.10
N ALA A 165 -3.89 -20.04 17.23
CA ALA A 165 -3.49 -18.65 17.45
C ALA A 165 -4.07 -17.75 16.35
N TYR A 166 -4.52 -16.55 16.71
CA TYR A 166 -5.02 -15.56 15.77
C TYR A 166 -3.88 -15.02 14.91
N LEU A 167 -3.98 -15.16 13.57
CA LEU A 167 -2.91 -14.88 12.63
C LEU A 167 -3.17 -13.62 11.78
N ASP A 168 -4.38 -13.52 11.19
CA ASP A 168 -4.66 -12.49 10.18
C ASP A 168 -6.16 -12.15 10.12
N HIS A 169 -6.49 -10.99 9.54
CA HIS A 169 -7.85 -10.49 9.47
C HIS A 169 -8.14 -9.89 8.09
N TRP A 170 -9.17 -10.40 7.43
CA TRP A 170 -9.55 -9.97 6.10
C TRP A 170 -11.02 -9.58 6.01
N LEU A 171 -11.27 -8.40 5.43
CA LEU A 171 -12.61 -7.91 5.14
C LEU A 171 -12.78 -7.83 3.61
N THR A 172 -13.80 -8.48 3.09
CA THR A 172 -14.15 -8.37 1.68
C THR A 172 -14.52 -6.91 1.35
N PRO A 173 -14.01 -6.33 0.24
CA PRO A 173 -14.27 -4.94 -0.10
C PRO A 173 -15.76 -4.67 -0.34
N PRO A 174 -16.23 -3.41 -0.22
CA PRO A 174 -17.53 -3.01 -0.73
C PRO A 174 -17.61 -3.23 -2.24
N GLY A 175 -18.85 -3.24 -2.77
CA GLY A 175 -19.10 -3.43 -4.22
C GLY A 175 -19.25 -4.89 -4.66
N VAL A 176 -18.93 -5.89 -3.83
CA VAL A 176 -19.16 -7.30 -4.14
C VAL A 176 -20.43 -7.83 -3.48
N PRO A 177 -21.16 -8.78 -4.14
CA PRO A 177 -22.46 -9.25 -3.65
C PRO A 177 -22.42 -10.01 -2.32
N LYS A 178 -21.31 -10.69 -2.05
CA LYS A 178 -21.10 -11.46 -0.81
C LYS A 178 -19.84 -10.96 -0.10
N ARG A 179 -20.03 -10.43 1.09
CA ARG A 179 -18.94 -9.88 1.90
C ARG A 179 -18.73 -10.70 3.16
N TYR A 180 -17.45 -10.90 3.50
CA TYR A 180 -17.02 -11.68 4.65
C TYR A 180 -16.03 -10.85 5.49
N ASP A 181 -16.21 -10.90 6.80
CA ASP A 181 -15.22 -10.49 7.81
C ASP A 181 -14.61 -11.77 8.37
N THR A 182 -13.43 -12.14 7.85
CA THR A 182 -12.82 -13.44 8.11
C THR A 182 -11.63 -13.29 9.06
N ARG A 183 -11.69 -14.00 10.18
CA ARG A 183 -10.58 -14.15 11.10
C ARG A 183 -9.82 -15.44 10.76
N PHE A 184 -8.54 -15.31 10.48
CA PHE A 184 -7.65 -16.43 10.19
C PHE A 184 -6.87 -16.81 11.42
N PHE A 185 -6.95 -18.07 11.78
CA PHE A 185 -6.20 -18.68 12.88
C PHE A 185 -5.13 -19.60 12.30
N VAL A 186 -4.10 -19.91 13.07
CA VAL A 186 -3.06 -20.87 12.69
C VAL A 186 -2.85 -21.89 13.77
N ALA A 187 -2.63 -23.14 13.37
CA ALA A 187 -2.37 -24.25 14.27
C ALA A 187 -1.45 -25.29 13.62
N GLU A 188 -0.69 -25.99 14.44
CA GLU A 188 -0.04 -27.23 14.01
C GLU A 188 -1.07 -28.36 13.98
N ALA A 189 -0.99 -29.23 12.96
CA ALA A 189 -1.89 -30.37 12.81
C ALA A 189 -1.85 -31.27 14.06
N PRO A 190 -3.02 -31.71 14.59
CA PRO A 190 -3.04 -32.54 15.76
C PRO A 190 -2.36 -33.90 15.50
N GLN A 191 -1.61 -34.38 16.49
CA GLN A 191 -0.99 -35.71 16.43
C GLN A 191 -2.07 -36.79 16.37
N LEU A 192 -1.74 -37.94 15.76
CA LEU A 192 -2.61 -39.11 15.61
C LEU A 192 -3.86 -38.88 14.73
N GLN A 193 -3.96 -37.75 14.03
CA GLN A 193 -5.06 -37.46 13.13
C GLN A 193 -4.56 -37.28 11.71
N VAL A 194 -5.37 -37.72 10.75
CA VAL A 194 -5.10 -37.55 9.32
C VAL A 194 -6.21 -36.70 8.73
N ALA A 195 -5.81 -35.64 8.01
CA ALA A 195 -6.77 -34.80 7.33
C ALA A 195 -7.53 -35.58 6.24
N THR A 196 -8.84 -35.39 6.13
CA THR A 196 -9.71 -36.02 5.15
C THR A 196 -10.75 -35.00 4.67
N GLN A 197 -11.00 -34.93 3.35
CA GLN A 197 -12.10 -34.08 2.82
C GLN A 197 -13.46 -34.59 3.28
N ASP A 198 -14.47 -33.74 3.15
CA ASP A 198 -15.86 -34.05 3.51
C ASP A 198 -16.70 -34.55 2.33
N ASP A 199 -16.18 -34.48 1.09
CA ASP A 199 -16.80 -34.87 -0.19
C ASP A 199 -18.10 -34.11 -0.55
N HIS A 200 -18.48 -33.07 0.23
CA HIS A 200 -19.64 -32.22 0.00
C HIS A 200 -19.27 -30.77 -0.34
N GLU A 201 -18.50 -30.13 0.53
CA GLU A 201 -18.02 -28.75 0.34
C GLU A 201 -16.64 -28.74 -0.28
N THR A 202 -15.82 -29.76 0.05
CA THR A 202 -14.45 -29.94 -0.44
C THR A 202 -14.29 -31.33 -1.07
N ASP A 203 -13.70 -31.40 -2.28
CA ASP A 203 -13.54 -32.63 -3.06
C ASP A 203 -12.09 -33.14 -3.12
N ALA A 204 -11.15 -32.38 -2.63
CA ALA A 204 -9.74 -32.76 -2.53
C ALA A 204 -9.02 -31.98 -1.44
N GLN A 205 -7.95 -32.58 -0.92
CA GLN A 205 -7.03 -31.94 0.01
C GLN A 205 -5.58 -32.07 -0.46
N GLN A 206 -4.75 -31.09 -0.15
CA GLN A 206 -3.35 -31.10 -0.51
C GLN A 206 -2.51 -30.49 0.62
N TRP A 207 -1.38 -31.16 0.91
CA TRP A 207 -0.34 -30.59 1.75
C TRP A 207 0.78 -30.09 0.85
N LEU A 208 1.02 -28.79 0.88
CA LEU A 208 2.00 -28.10 0.03
C LEU A 208 2.95 -27.27 0.90
N SER A 209 4.18 -27.12 0.47
CA SER A 209 5.00 -26.04 1.01
C SER A 209 4.41 -24.69 0.60
N PRO A 210 4.63 -23.61 1.36
CA PRO A 210 4.18 -22.27 0.96
C PRO A 210 4.69 -21.86 -0.43
N ALA A 211 5.94 -22.23 -0.78
CA ALA A 211 6.54 -21.94 -2.09
C ALA A 211 5.79 -22.65 -3.22
N GLU A 212 5.54 -23.97 -3.10
CA GLU A 212 4.76 -24.74 -4.09
C GLU A 212 3.34 -24.16 -4.27
N GLY A 213 2.69 -23.76 -3.19
CA GLY A 213 1.38 -23.11 -3.24
C GLY A 213 1.41 -21.81 -4.03
N LEU A 214 2.45 -20.99 -3.85
CA LEU A 214 2.61 -19.72 -4.56
C LEU A 214 2.96 -19.92 -6.04
N GLU A 215 3.83 -20.87 -6.38
CA GLU A 215 4.15 -21.22 -7.77
C GLU A 215 2.91 -21.67 -8.53
N ARG A 216 2.06 -22.48 -7.89
CA ARG A 216 0.82 -23.01 -8.46
C ARG A 216 -0.40 -22.11 -8.23
N ARG A 217 -0.20 -20.84 -7.84
CA ARG A 217 -1.27 -19.91 -7.47
C ARG A 217 -2.43 -19.83 -8.47
N LYS A 218 -2.12 -19.83 -9.77
CA LYS A 218 -3.13 -19.74 -10.84
C LYS A 218 -3.90 -21.07 -10.99
N GLU A 219 -3.20 -22.20 -10.94
CA GLU A 219 -3.78 -23.53 -11.00
C GLU A 219 -4.72 -23.77 -9.82
N LEU A 220 -4.26 -23.43 -8.63
CA LEU A 220 -5.00 -23.57 -7.37
C LEU A 220 -6.08 -22.49 -7.18
N LYS A 221 -6.17 -21.53 -8.09
CA LYS A 221 -7.12 -20.38 -8.03
C LYS A 221 -7.10 -19.68 -6.65
N LEU A 222 -5.90 -19.41 -6.12
CA LEU A 222 -5.77 -18.84 -4.77
C LEU A 222 -6.34 -17.42 -4.70
N ALA A 223 -7.28 -17.22 -3.79
CA ALA A 223 -7.80 -15.89 -3.45
C ALA A 223 -6.73 -15.03 -2.73
N PRO A 224 -6.88 -13.68 -2.73
CA PRO A 224 -5.93 -12.78 -2.08
C PRO A 224 -5.55 -13.16 -0.65
N PRO A 225 -6.47 -13.45 0.27
CA PRO A 225 -6.10 -13.87 1.63
C PRO A 225 -5.21 -15.10 1.64
N THR A 226 -5.56 -16.12 0.84
CA THR A 226 -4.83 -17.38 0.82
C THR A 226 -3.38 -17.20 0.35
N TYR A 227 -3.15 -16.53 -0.78
CA TYR A 227 -1.77 -16.36 -1.24
C TYR A 227 -0.95 -15.38 -0.38
N LYS A 228 -1.56 -14.34 0.21
CA LYS A 228 -0.87 -13.42 1.13
C LYS A 228 -0.45 -14.12 2.43
N ILE A 229 -1.27 -15.02 2.94
CA ILE A 229 -0.89 -15.87 4.07
C ILE A 229 0.24 -16.82 3.67
N LEU A 230 0.21 -17.44 2.48
CA LEU A 230 1.34 -18.26 2.00
C LEU A 230 2.64 -17.45 1.88
N GLU A 231 2.60 -16.19 1.40
CA GLU A 231 3.75 -15.27 1.39
C GLU A 231 4.29 -15.01 2.81
N LEU A 232 3.40 -14.84 3.79
CA LEU A 232 3.76 -14.69 5.20
C LEU A 232 4.45 -15.98 5.74
N LEU A 233 3.85 -17.14 5.48
CA LEU A 233 4.39 -18.43 5.91
C LEU A 233 5.77 -18.69 5.31
N GLN A 234 5.96 -18.41 4.02
CA GLN A 234 7.25 -18.55 3.33
C GLN A 234 8.33 -17.67 3.97
N ARG A 235 7.97 -16.42 4.32
CA ARG A 235 8.90 -15.48 4.97
C ARG A 235 9.30 -15.90 6.37
N LEU A 236 8.39 -16.49 7.14
CA LEU A 236 8.65 -16.95 8.50
C LEU A 236 9.41 -18.29 8.54
N GLY A 237 9.25 -19.14 7.53
CA GLY A 237 10.09 -20.29 7.24
C GLY A 237 9.70 -21.60 7.94
N ASP A 238 9.32 -21.59 9.21
CA ASP A 238 8.99 -22.80 9.95
C ASP A 238 7.76 -22.64 10.86
N VAL A 239 7.24 -23.79 11.37
CA VAL A 239 6.01 -23.85 12.17
C VAL A 239 6.15 -23.07 13.48
N ASP A 240 7.30 -23.19 14.16
CA ASP A 240 7.49 -22.53 15.47
C ASP A 240 7.54 -21.00 15.30
N ALA A 241 8.24 -20.51 14.27
CA ALA A 241 8.30 -19.09 13.95
C ALA A 241 6.90 -18.52 13.61
N VAL A 242 6.07 -19.26 12.86
CA VAL A 242 4.70 -18.86 12.55
C VAL A 242 3.83 -18.78 13.80
N LEU A 243 3.86 -19.82 14.64
CA LEU A 243 3.08 -19.84 15.88
C LEU A 243 3.54 -18.77 16.86
N ALA A 244 4.85 -18.55 16.99
CA ALA A 244 5.41 -17.48 17.80
C ALA A 244 4.98 -16.10 17.29
N HIS A 245 5.05 -15.88 15.97
CA HIS A 245 4.58 -14.65 15.33
C HIS A 245 3.10 -14.39 15.65
N ALA A 246 2.22 -15.36 15.41
CA ALA A 246 0.78 -15.23 15.67
C ALA A 246 0.46 -14.93 17.15
N ARG A 247 1.16 -15.61 18.08
CA ARG A 247 0.97 -15.41 19.54
C ARG A 247 1.49 -14.07 20.03
N ALA A 248 2.55 -13.54 19.42
CA ALA A 248 3.16 -12.27 19.80
C ALA A 248 2.37 -11.04 19.31
N GLN A 249 1.45 -11.19 18.37
CA GLN A 249 0.66 -10.07 17.84
C GLN A 249 -0.31 -9.55 18.91
N ALA A 250 -0.11 -8.30 19.33
CA ALA A 250 -1.03 -7.60 20.22
C ALA A 250 -2.27 -7.06 19.48
N ASN A 251 -2.11 -6.70 18.21
CA ASN A 251 -3.16 -6.21 17.34
C ASN A 251 -2.93 -6.72 15.91
N VAL A 252 -3.94 -7.34 15.33
CA VAL A 252 -3.93 -7.83 13.94
C VAL A 252 -4.73 -6.82 13.09
N PRO A 253 -4.07 -6.07 12.19
CA PRO A 253 -4.76 -5.09 11.37
C PRO A 253 -5.73 -5.77 10.40
N CYS A 254 -6.89 -5.14 10.17
CA CYS A 254 -7.83 -5.60 9.16
C CYS A 254 -7.34 -5.25 7.76
N THR A 255 -7.09 -6.27 6.96
CA THR A 255 -6.76 -6.13 5.53
C THR A 255 -8.03 -6.12 4.70
N MET A 256 -8.34 -5.00 4.07
CA MET A 256 -9.46 -4.86 3.15
C MET A 256 -8.94 -4.43 1.78
N PRO A 257 -8.92 -5.31 0.77
CA PRO A 257 -8.63 -4.90 -0.61
C PRO A 257 -9.63 -3.86 -1.11
N ARG A 258 -9.30 -3.16 -2.18
CA ARG A 258 -10.21 -2.23 -2.86
C ARG A 258 -10.39 -2.66 -4.30
N LEU A 259 -11.63 -2.59 -4.81
CA LEU A 259 -11.87 -2.86 -6.22
C LEU A 259 -11.53 -1.63 -7.04
N ALA A 260 -10.79 -1.83 -8.13
CA ALA A 260 -10.49 -0.75 -9.08
C ALA A 260 -10.29 -1.31 -10.49
N THR A 261 -10.49 -0.44 -11.46
CA THR A 261 -10.38 -0.73 -12.88
C THR A 261 -9.03 -0.25 -13.41
N GLY A 262 -8.57 -0.81 -14.51
CA GLY A 262 -7.35 -0.36 -15.19
C GLY A 262 -7.08 -1.19 -16.44
N SER A 263 -5.87 -1.15 -16.95
CA SER A 263 -5.44 -1.84 -18.19
C SER A 263 -5.66 -3.35 -18.18
N LYS A 264 -5.73 -3.97 -17.00
CA LYS A 264 -6.00 -5.41 -16.82
C LYS A 264 -7.44 -5.70 -16.39
N GLY A 265 -8.36 -4.76 -16.56
CA GLY A 265 -9.76 -4.88 -16.11
C GLY A 265 -9.94 -4.61 -14.62
N LEU A 266 -11.09 -5.01 -14.07
CA LEU A 266 -11.41 -4.89 -12.65
C LEU A 266 -10.64 -5.93 -11.82
N ARG A 267 -9.98 -5.49 -10.76
CA ARG A 267 -9.28 -6.38 -9.82
C ARG A 267 -9.29 -5.84 -8.39
N PRO A 268 -9.06 -6.70 -7.39
CA PRO A 268 -8.71 -6.23 -6.06
C PRO A 268 -7.31 -5.60 -6.06
N VAL A 269 -7.19 -4.47 -5.39
CA VAL A 269 -5.95 -3.71 -5.12
C VAL A 269 -5.63 -3.87 -3.64
N MET A 270 -4.39 -4.24 -3.33
CA MET A 270 -3.95 -4.51 -1.96
C MET A 270 -3.47 -3.23 -1.25
N PRO A 271 -3.47 -3.20 0.09
CA PRO A 271 -3.03 -2.03 0.87
C PRO A 271 -1.57 -1.61 0.64
N ASP A 272 -0.71 -2.52 0.16
CA ASP A 272 0.69 -2.28 -0.17
C ASP A 272 0.91 -1.72 -1.59
N GLU A 273 -0.14 -1.62 -2.40
CA GLU A 273 -0.04 -1.04 -3.74
C GLU A 273 -0.14 0.51 -3.70
N PRO A 274 0.66 1.22 -4.52
CA PRO A 274 0.73 2.69 -4.50
C PRO A 274 -0.61 3.41 -4.69
N CYS A 275 -1.50 2.85 -5.51
CA CYS A 275 -2.83 3.43 -5.81
C CYS A 275 -3.88 3.20 -4.71
N TYR A 276 -3.61 2.32 -3.74
CA TYR A 276 -4.63 1.85 -2.79
C TYR A 276 -5.31 2.98 -2.00
N ALA A 277 -4.53 3.94 -1.51
CA ALA A 277 -5.07 5.03 -0.71
C ALA A 277 -5.95 5.97 -1.55
N GLU A 278 -5.49 6.32 -2.75
CA GLU A 278 -6.25 7.16 -3.68
C GLU A 278 -7.56 6.50 -4.11
N ILE A 279 -7.54 5.20 -4.41
CA ILE A 279 -8.76 4.45 -4.74
C ILE A 279 -9.79 4.59 -3.62
N GLY A 280 -9.38 4.50 -2.36
CA GLY A 280 -10.29 4.67 -1.25
C GLY A 280 -10.77 6.10 -1.00
N HIS A 281 -10.01 7.08 -1.47
CA HIS A 281 -10.43 8.48 -1.46
C HIS A 281 -11.47 8.77 -2.54
N VAL A 282 -11.23 8.25 -3.75
CA VAL A 282 -12.07 8.50 -4.94
C VAL A 282 -13.33 7.64 -4.97
N ASP A 283 -13.22 6.39 -4.50
CA ASP A 283 -14.30 5.39 -4.56
C ASP A 283 -14.43 4.64 -3.22
N PRO A 284 -14.82 5.32 -2.14
CA PRO A 284 -14.94 4.71 -0.81
C PRO A 284 -15.99 3.59 -0.75
N GLU A 285 -17.03 3.67 -1.59
CA GLU A 285 -18.12 2.69 -1.65
C GLU A 285 -17.80 1.47 -2.54
N GLY A 286 -16.66 1.49 -3.25
CA GLY A 286 -16.21 0.37 -4.07
C GLY A 286 -17.05 0.12 -5.32
N HIS A 287 -17.51 1.17 -5.98
CA HIS A 287 -18.26 1.08 -7.24
C HIS A 287 -17.39 0.68 -8.44
N GLY A 288 -16.05 0.63 -8.27
CA GLY A 288 -15.08 0.19 -9.27
C GLY A 288 -14.76 1.23 -10.36
N HIS A 289 -15.12 2.50 -10.16
CA HIS A 289 -14.78 3.58 -11.10
C HIS A 289 -13.44 4.26 -10.80
N ALA A 290 -12.81 3.97 -9.68
CA ALA A 290 -11.43 4.37 -9.45
C ALA A 290 -10.44 3.52 -10.27
N SER A 291 -9.31 4.11 -10.66
CA SER A 291 -8.29 3.43 -11.47
C SER A 291 -7.05 3.09 -10.65
N TYR A 292 -6.47 1.91 -10.91
CA TYR A 292 -5.14 1.56 -10.42
C TYR A 292 -4.02 1.93 -11.41
N ASP A 293 -4.36 2.52 -12.55
CA ASP A 293 -3.42 3.04 -13.54
C ASP A 293 -3.56 4.55 -13.66
N LEU A 294 -2.45 5.23 -13.90
CA LEU A 294 -2.40 6.64 -14.31
C LEU A 294 -2.30 6.67 -15.84
N ALA A 295 -3.45 6.58 -16.51
CA ALA A 295 -3.49 6.59 -17.96
C ALA A 295 -3.31 8.02 -18.50
N PRO A 296 -2.39 8.22 -19.48
CA PRO A 296 -2.18 9.52 -20.08
C PRO A 296 -3.45 10.12 -20.70
N ALA A 297 -3.61 11.44 -20.61
CA ALA A 297 -4.72 12.22 -21.15
C ALA A 297 -6.11 11.85 -20.59
N GLN A 298 -6.21 10.98 -19.59
CA GLN A 298 -7.46 10.68 -18.92
C GLN A 298 -7.64 11.58 -17.70
N ALA A 299 -8.74 12.35 -17.69
CA ALA A 299 -9.11 13.16 -16.55
C ALA A 299 -9.73 12.29 -15.44
N LEU A 300 -9.17 12.35 -14.24
CA LEU A 300 -9.73 11.71 -13.05
C LEU A 300 -10.16 12.80 -12.05
N ARG A 301 -11.43 12.81 -11.68
CA ARG A 301 -11.94 13.66 -10.61
C ARG A 301 -11.56 13.07 -9.26
N LEU A 302 -10.70 13.76 -8.53
CA LEU A 302 -10.21 13.36 -7.20
C LEU A 302 -11.12 13.88 -6.08
N SER A 303 -11.75 15.04 -6.29
CA SER A 303 -12.75 15.63 -5.39
C SER A 303 -13.68 16.56 -6.17
N PRO A 304 -14.74 17.14 -5.56
CA PRO A 304 -15.60 18.11 -6.25
C PRO A 304 -14.86 19.30 -6.87
N ARG A 305 -13.68 19.66 -6.32
CA ARG A 305 -12.90 20.82 -6.75
C ARG A 305 -11.53 20.47 -7.34
N LEU A 306 -11.25 19.17 -7.54
CA LEU A 306 -9.93 18.72 -7.99
C LEU A 306 -10.04 17.65 -9.09
N ILE A 307 -9.36 17.90 -10.22
CA ILE A 307 -9.23 16.93 -11.33
C ILE A 307 -7.74 16.76 -11.63
N ARG A 308 -7.30 15.53 -11.89
CA ARG A 308 -5.95 15.25 -12.36
C ARG A 308 -5.96 14.74 -13.79
N ILE A 309 -4.99 15.21 -14.57
CA ILE A 309 -4.67 14.74 -15.92
C ILE A 309 -3.18 14.40 -15.95
N THR A 310 -2.81 13.16 -16.28
CA THR A 310 -1.40 12.75 -16.34
C THR A 310 -0.88 12.86 -17.77
N ALA A 311 0.31 13.44 -17.95
CA ALA A 311 0.97 13.57 -19.24
C ALA A 311 1.55 12.24 -19.73
N ASN A 312 1.74 12.09 -21.05
CA ASN A 312 2.32 10.90 -21.68
C ASN A 312 3.86 10.99 -21.75
N ASN A 313 4.49 11.27 -20.63
CA ASN A 313 5.95 11.37 -20.52
C ASN A 313 6.52 10.40 -19.47
N GLY A 314 5.87 9.23 -19.31
CA GLY A 314 6.30 8.21 -18.36
C GLY A 314 7.73 7.72 -18.60
N SER A 315 8.53 7.69 -17.54
CA SER A 315 9.95 7.30 -17.57
C SER A 315 10.45 6.84 -16.21
N MET A 316 11.72 6.48 -16.12
CA MET A 316 12.36 6.20 -14.83
C MET A 316 12.38 7.44 -13.91
N MET A 317 12.39 8.65 -14.45
CA MET A 317 12.41 9.89 -13.69
C MET A 317 11.02 10.39 -13.32
N THR A 318 10.07 10.28 -14.26
CA THR A 318 8.71 10.81 -14.14
C THR A 318 7.67 9.74 -13.76
N GLY A 319 8.11 8.51 -13.46
CA GLY A 319 7.21 7.41 -13.14
C GLY A 319 6.16 7.20 -14.24
N PRO A 320 4.85 7.23 -13.92
CA PRO A 320 3.78 7.06 -14.91
C PRO A 320 3.57 8.29 -15.81
N GLY A 321 4.14 9.44 -15.46
CA GLY A 321 4.03 10.73 -16.15
C GLY A 321 3.79 11.86 -15.16
N THR A 322 3.87 13.10 -15.67
CA THR A 322 3.64 14.31 -14.88
C THR A 322 2.15 14.55 -14.68
N ASN A 323 1.77 14.87 -13.47
CA ASN A 323 0.40 15.21 -13.11
C ASN A 323 0.13 16.71 -13.27
N CYS A 324 -0.79 17.07 -14.14
CA CYS A 324 -1.45 18.37 -14.12
C CYS A 324 -2.70 18.29 -13.25
N TYR A 325 -2.90 19.28 -12.38
CA TYR A 325 -4.09 19.36 -11.53
C TYR A 325 -4.94 20.58 -11.92
N LEU A 326 -6.25 20.35 -12.12
CA LEU A 326 -7.22 21.43 -12.25
C LEU A 326 -7.89 21.64 -10.89
N ILE A 327 -7.86 22.88 -10.39
CA ILE A 327 -8.39 23.28 -9.08
C ILE A 327 -9.43 24.38 -9.31
N GLY A 328 -10.66 24.22 -8.79
CA GLY A 328 -11.69 25.22 -8.97
C GLY A 328 -13.11 24.70 -8.88
N GLY A 329 -14.04 25.38 -9.52
CA GLY A 329 -15.48 25.05 -9.53
C GLY A 329 -16.34 26.18 -8.98
N GLY A 330 -17.37 25.82 -8.18
CA GLY A 330 -18.34 26.76 -7.61
C GLY A 330 -19.22 27.45 -8.66
N ASP A 331 -19.93 28.50 -8.27
CA ASP A 331 -20.94 29.17 -9.13
C ASP A 331 -20.35 29.82 -10.40
N ARG A 332 -19.11 30.30 -10.32
CA ARG A 332 -18.42 30.88 -11.49
C ARG A 332 -17.80 29.84 -12.41
N ASN A 333 -17.67 28.59 -11.94
CA ASN A 333 -17.10 27.48 -12.69
C ASN A 333 -15.74 27.79 -13.35
N GLU A 334 -14.91 28.61 -12.70
CA GLU A 334 -13.56 28.95 -13.16
C GLU A 334 -12.51 28.06 -12.51
N TRP A 335 -11.41 27.79 -13.22
CA TRP A 335 -10.42 26.81 -12.87
C TRP A 335 -8.99 27.36 -12.93
N ALA A 336 -8.14 26.81 -12.09
CA ALA A 336 -6.69 26.96 -12.16
C ALA A 336 -6.07 25.64 -12.62
N ALA A 337 -5.05 25.70 -13.48
CA ALA A 337 -4.21 24.56 -13.81
C ALA A 337 -2.89 24.66 -13.03
N LEU A 338 -2.43 23.57 -12.44
CA LEU A 338 -1.16 23.47 -11.74
C LEU A 338 -0.29 22.44 -12.44
N ASP A 339 0.96 22.81 -12.78
CA ASP A 339 1.94 22.03 -13.54
C ASP A 339 1.37 21.50 -14.86
N PRO A 340 1.29 22.35 -15.90
CA PRO A 340 0.73 21.98 -17.20
C PRO A 340 1.56 20.92 -17.94
N GLY A 341 2.77 20.59 -17.46
CA GLY A 341 3.56 19.47 -17.92
C GLY A 341 4.53 19.79 -19.08
N PRO A 342 5.00 18.75 -19.79
CA PRO A 342 5.94 18.88 -20.89
C PRO A 342 5.29 19.55 -22.11
N SER A 343 6.12 20.03 -23.05
CA SER A 343 5.65 20.59 -24.33
C SER A 343 5.04 19.49 -25.20
N ASP A 344 3.75 19.23 -24.98
CA ASP A 344 2.93 18.25 -25.70
C ASP A 344 1.54 18.84 -25.99
N ASP A 345 1.26 19.11 -27.26
CA ASP A 345 0.00 19.70 -27.69
C ASP A 345 -1.23 18.82 -27.40
N ALA A 346 -1.07 17.51 -27.43
CA ALA A 346 -2.14 16.56 -27.08
C ALA A 346 -2.46 16.62 -25.59
N HIS A 347 -1.44 16.76 -24.74
CA HIS A 347 -1.63 16.93 -23.30
C HIS A 347 -2.28 18.27 -22.97
N VAL A 348 -1.84 19.37 -23.63
CA VAL A 348 -2.47 20.69 -23.48
C VAL A 348 -3.95 20.65 -23.89
N GLN A 349 -4.28 19.95 -24.99
CA GLN A 349 -5.67 19.75 -25.39
C GLN A 349 -6.47 18.97 -24.35
N ALA A 350 -5.88 17.88 -23.81
CA ALA A 350 -6.54 17.09 -22.77
C ALA A 350 -6.82 17.90 -21.48
N ILE A 351 -5.92 18.83 -21.11
CA ILE A 351 -6.16 19.75 -19.97
C ILE A 351 -7.35 20.67 -20.26
N VAL A 352 -7.41 21.25 -21.46
CA VAL A 352 -8.51 22.15 -21.86
C VAL A 352 -9.84 21.40 -21.90
N ASP A 353 -9.86 20.18 -22.47
CA ASP A 353 -11.06 19.36 -22.59
C ASP A 353 -11.56 18.86 -21.23
N ALA A 354 -10.65 18.63 -20.28
CA ALA A 354 -10.97 18.16 -18.93
C ALA A 354 -11.52 19.27 -18.03
N ALA A 355 -11.23 20.54 -18.34
CA ALA A 355 -11.68 21.66 -17.53
C ALA A 355 -13.20 21.87 -17.69
N PRO A 356 -13.99 21.81 -16.60
CA PRO A 356 -15.43 22.02 -16.70
C PRO A 356 -15.85 23.45 -17.04
N GLY A 357 -14.90 24.39 -16.99
CA GLY A 357 -15.09 25.79 -17.31
C GLY A 357 -13.77 26.50 -17.65
N PRO A 358 -13.76 27.83 -17.82
CA PRO A 358 -12.58 28.55 -18.26
C PRO A 358 -11.43 28.43 -17.25
N ILE A 359 -10.22 28.13 -17.76
CA ILE A 359 -8.98 28.18 -16.98
C ILE A 359 -8.52 29.63 -16.94
N ARG A 360 -8.36 30.20 -15.75
CA ARG A 360 -7.97 31.60 -15.51
C ARG A 360 -6.55 31.75 -14.98
N TRP A 361 -6.02 30.73 -14.35
CA TRP A 361 -4.70 30.76 -13.73
C TRP A 361 -3.94 29.48 -14.09
N ILE A 362 -2.64 29.64 -14.33
CA ILE A 362 -1.70 28.54 -14.55
C ILE A 362 -0.59 28.70 -13.54
N PHE A 363 -0.57 27.82 -12.55
CA PHE A 363 0.48 27.75 -11.53
C PHE A 363 1.54 26.72 -11.94
N VAL A 364 2.79 26.99 -11.57
CA VAL A 364 3.93 26.08 -11.81
C VAL A 364 4.67 25.86 -10.50
N THR A 365 4.94 24.61 -10.16
CA THR A 365 5.70 24.29 -8.94
C THR A 365 7.18 24.65 -9.11
N HIS A 366 7.76 24.34 -10.24
CA HIS A 366 9.14 24.65 -10.61
C HIS A 366 9.32 24.52 -12.14
N THR A 367 10.45 24.97 -12.64
CA THR A 367 10.63 25.09 -14.09
C THR A 367 11.48 23.97 -14.71
N HIS A 368 11.44 22.74 -14.17
CA HIS A 368 11.98 21.60 -14.90
C HIS A 368 11.14 21.28 -16.14
N LYS A 369 11.78 20.65 -17.13
CA LYS A 369 11.25 20.48 -18.50
C LYS A 369 10.03 19.57 -18.62
N ASP A 370 9.62 18.96 -17.55
CA ASP A 370 8.41 18.13 -17.46
C ASP A 370 7.26 18.80 -16.68
N HIS A 371 7.46 20.01 -16.13
CA HIS A 371 6.42 20.74 -15.37
C HIS A 371 5.93 22.01 -16.05
N SER A 372 6.82 22.87 -16.56
CA SER A 372 6.47 24.20 -17.04
C SER A 372 6.31 24.37 -18.55
N PRO A 373 6.95 23.58 -19.46
CA PRO A 373 7.03 23.92 -20.87
C PRO A 373 5.68 24.07 -21.58
N ALA A 374 4.63 23.36 -21.14
CA ALA A 374 3.30 23.50 -21.70
C ALA A 374 2.55 24.76 -21.24
N ALA A 375 3.07 25.52 -20.25
CA ALA A 375 2.38 26.67 -19.66
C ALA A 375 2.04 27.77 -20.69
N GLN A 376 3.00 28.14 -21.53
CA GLN A 376 2.75 29.14 -22.56
C GLN A 376 1.75 28.68 -23.64
N ALA A 377 1.79 27.38 -24.02
CA ALA A 377 0.83 26.85 -24.99
C ALA A 377 -0.58 26.84 -24.39
N LEU A 378 -0.73 26.48 -23.13
CA LEU A 378 -1.99 26.53 -22.40
C LEU A 378 -2.49 27.98 -22.24
N GLN A 379 -1.59 28.93 -21.91
CA GLN A 379 -1.91 30.36 -21.83
C GLN A 379 -2.45 30.88 -23.15
N ARG A 380 -1.80 30.59 -24.28
CA ARG A 380 -2.29 31.05 -25.60
C ARG A 380 -3.70 30.53 -25.93
N ARG A 381 -4.07 29.34 -25.45
CA ARG A 381 -5.40 28.75 -25.68
C ARG A 381 -6.48 29.29 -24.75
N THR A 382 -6.12 29.68 -23.54
CA THR A 382 -7.09 30.00 -22.48
C THR A 382 -7.13 31.48 -22.11
N GLY A 383 -6.06 32.22 -22.37
CA GLY A 383 -5.88 33.58 -21.89
C GLY A 383 -5.60 33.66 -20.38
N ALA A 384 -5.24 32.55 -19.74
CA ALA A 384 -4.96 32.48 -18.32
C ALA A 384 -3.66 33.21 -17.95
N GLN A 385 -3.58 33.70 -16.71
CA GLN A 385 -2.33 34.25 -16.14
C GLN A 385 -1.36 33.15 -15.75
N LEU A 386 -0.07 33.35 -16.02
CA LEU A 386 1.02 32.49 -15.58
C LEU A 386 1.54 32.94 -14.21
N LEU A 387 1.60 32.00 -13.25
CA LEU A 387 2.04 32.25 -11.87
C LEU A 387 3.10 31.22 -11.47
N GLY A 388 4.20 31.67 -10.91
CA GLY A 388 5.28 30.80 -10.47
C GLY A 388 6.58 31.59 -10.24
N MET A 389 7.66 30.87 -10.03
CA MET A 389 8.99 31.44 -9.91
C MET A 389 9.78 31.17 -11.19
N ALA A 390 10.44 32.19 -11.73
CA ALA A 390 11.27 32.06 -12.91
C ALA A 390 12.43 31.08 -12.72
N ALA A 391 12.99 30.59 -13.82
CA ALA A 391 14.16 29.72 -13.81
C ALA A 391 15.38 30.41 -13.18
N LEU A 392 16.09 29.67 -12.32
CA LEU A 392 17.34 30.12 -11.69
C LEU A 392 18.58 29.53 -12.37
N HIS A 393 18.44 28.39 -13.05
CA HIS A 393 19.53 27.64 -13.67
C HIS A 393 19.15 27.22 -15.10
N ALA A 394 19.57 28.00 -16.10
CA ALA A 394 19.20 27.82 -17.50
C ALA A 394 19.58 26.44 -18.10
N GLU A 395 20.60 25.78 -17.57
CA GLU A 395 21.04 24.47 -18.07
C GLU A 395 20.01 23.36 -17.78
N TRP A 396 19.30 23.45 -16.64
CA TRP A 396 18.42 22.40 -16.12
C TRP A 396 16.95 22.73 -16.20
N GLN A 397 16.64 24.03 -16.30
CA GLN A 397 15.30 24.58 -16.19
C GLN A 397 14.80 25.17 -17.51
N ASP A 398 13.48 25.28 -17.63
CA ASP A 398 12.80 25.96 -18.72
C ASP A 398 12.90 27.48 -18.55
N THR A 399 13.75 28.10 -19.33
CA THR A 399 13.94 29.56 -19.34
C THR A 399 12.88 30.33 -20.12
N ASP A 400 12.06 29.61 -20.90
CA ASP A 400 10.97 30.22 -21.66
C ASP A 400 9.75 30.49 -20.77
N PHE A 401 9.69 29.86 -19.57
CA PHE A 401 8.65 30.16 -18.60
C PHE A 401 8.90 31.55 -17.96
N VAL A 402 8.11 32.51 -18.36
CA VAL A 402 8.09 33.87 -17.79
C VAL A 402 6.72 34.10 -17.13
N PRO A 403 6.65 34.14 -15.79
CA PRO A 403 5.38 34.33 -15.10
C PRO A 403 4.87 35.79 -15.27
N ASP A 404 3.56 35.93 -15.50
CA ASP A 404 2.89 37.25 -15.45
C ASP A 404 2.85 37.78 -14.02
N VAL A 405 2.74 36.84 -13.05
CA VAL A 405 2.79 37.12 -11.60
C VAL A 405 3.88 36.30 -10.97
N PRO A 406 5.07 36.87 -10.70
CA PRO A 406 6.12 36.20 -9.97
C PRO A 406 5.70 35.89 -8.55
N LEU A 407 5.95 34.65 -8.09
CA LEU A 407 5.68 34.19 -6.73
C LEU A 407 7.00 34.03 -5.96
N ALA A 408 6.92 34.21 -4.64
CA ALA A 408 8.07 34.07 -3.75
C ALA A 408 7.82 33.16 -2.54
N GLY A 409 6.54 32.77 -2.32
CA GLY A 409 6.06 32.02 -1.16
C GLY A 409 5.43 32.91 -0.10
N GLY A 410 4.31 32.48 0.45
CA GLY A 410 3.47 33.21 1.38
C GLY A 410 2.21 33.80 0.76
N GLU A 411 2.10 33.82 -0.56
CA GLU A 411 0.93 34.33 -1.26
C GLU A 411 -0.27 33.38 -1.05
N ARG A 412 -1.47 33.98 -1.08
CA ARG A 412 -2.75 33.25 -0.96
C ARG A 412 -3.67 33.69 -2.10
N PHE A 413 -4.26 32.71 -2.76
CA PHE A 413 -5.19 32.93 -3.85
C PHE A 413 -6.54 32.31 -3.51
N ASP A 414 -7.58 33.15 -3.44
CA ASP A 414 -8.95 32.69 -3.28
C ASP A 414 -9.50 32.35 -4.67
N LEU A 415 -9.53 31.07 -4.96
CA LEU A 415 -10.05 30.51 -6.19
C LEU A 415 -11.56 30.22 -6.04
N PRO A 416 -12.32 30.16 -7.15
CA PRO A 416 -13.73 29.78 -7.12
C PRO A 416 -13.98 28.42 -6.48
N GLY A 417 -15.19 28.26 -5.91
CA GLY A 417 -15.57 27.00 -5.24
C GLY A 417 -15.02 26.86 -3.82
N ASP A 418 -14.87 27.97 -3.11
CA ASP A 418 -14.31 28.03 -1.75
C ASP A 418 -12.93 27.34 -1.68
N SER A 419 -12.09 27.65 -2.62
CA SER A 419 -10.76 27.04 -2.73
C SER A 419 -9.69 28.09 -2.47
N THR A 420 -8.97 27.99 -1.35
CA THR A 420 -7.82 28.86 -1.05
C THR A 420 -6.53 28.11 -1.27
N LEU A 421 -5.72 28.63 -2.19
CA LEU A 421 -4.40 28.08 -2.53
C LEU A 421 -3.31 28.91 -1.87
N HIS A 422 -2.56 28.31 -0.95
CA HIS A 422 -1.45 28.96 -0.24
C HIS A 422 -0.12 28.52 -0.85
N VAL A 423 0.69 29.46 -1.29
CA VAL A 423 2.01 29.24 -1.91
C VAL A 423 3.08 29.09 -0.84
N ILE A 424 3.94 28.10 -0.96
CA ILE A 424 5.01 27.82 0.02
C ILE A 424 6.31 27.62 -0.75
N HIS A 425 7.31 28.47 -0.53
CA HIS A 425 8.64 28.28 -1.11
C HIS A 425 9.34 27.10 -0.46
N THR A 426 9.72 26.13 -1.25
CA THR A 426 10.29 24.84 -0.81
C THR A 426 11.56 24.49 -1.61
N PRO A 427 12.63 25.31 -1.49
CA PRO A 427 13.86 25.03 -2.20
C PRO A 427 14.47 23.70 -1.76
N GLY A 428 15.16 23.04 -2.68
CA GLY A 428 15.88 21.79 -2.39
C GLY A 428 15.97 20.85 -3.56
N HIS A 429 14.87 20.44 -4.21
CA HIS A 429 14.92 19.74 -5.48
C HIS A 429 15.34 20.69 -6.61
N ALA A 430 14.72 21.85 -6.64
CA ALA A 430 15.09 23.01 -7.45
C ALA A 430 15.08 24.26 -6.56
N GLY A 431 15.92 25.25 -6.88
CA GLY A 431 15.99 26.49 -6.10
C GLY A 431 14.72 27.33 -6.16
N ASN A 432 13.98 27.24 -7.28
CA ASN A 432 12.71 27.94 -7.52
C ASN A 432 11.47 27.10 -7.22
N HIS A 433 11.59 26.04 -6.41
CA HIS A 433 10.48 25.14 -6.16
C HIS A 433 9.44 25.74 -5.22
N LEU A 434 8.17 25.63 -5.60
CA LEU A 434 6.99 26.00 -4.81
C LEU A 434 6.10 24.79 -4.56
N CYS A 435 5.65 24.60 -3.33
CA CYS A 435 4.51 23.75 -3.02
C CYS A 435 3.26 24.61 -2.88
N TYR A 436 2.09 24.03 -3.16
CA TYR A 436 0.81 24.71 -3.05
C TYR A 436 -0.10 23.95 -2.10
N ARG A 437 -0.63 24.61 -1.06
CA ARG A 437 -1.57 24.00 -0.13
C ARG A 437 -2.99 24.43 -0.46
N LEU A 438 -3.85 23.49 -0.81
CA LEU A 438 -5.29 23.66 -0.91
C LEU A 438 -5.90 23.45 0.48
N GLU A 439 -6.33 24.54 1.10
CA GLU A 439 -6.69 24.56 2.53
C GLU A 439 -7.91 23.68 2.83
N GLN A 440 -8.96 23.78 2.03
CA GLN A 440 -10.23 23.07 2.22
C GLN A 440 -10.12 21.55 2.07
N GLU A 441 -9.16 21.09 1.29
CA GLU A 441 -8.86 19.64 1.12
C GLU A 441 -7.75 19.17 2.07
N ARG A 442 -7.12 20.09 2.82
CA ARG A 442 -5.91 19.82 3.63
C ARG A 442 -4.86 19.06 2.82
N MET A 443 -4.73 19.46 1.54
CA MET A 443 -3.91 18.79 0.54
C MET A 443 -2.75 19.69 0.11
N LEU A 444 -1.57 19.10 -0.04
CA LEU A 444 -0.37 19.78 -0.51
C LEU A 444 0.04 19.23 -1.87
N PHE A 445 0.04 20.09 -2.88
CA PHE A 445 0.67 19.81 -4.16
C PHE A 445 2.18 19.99 -4.00
N THR A 446 2.91 18.91 -4.18
CA THR A 446 4.33 18.84 -3.81
C THR A 446 5.27 18.95 -5.00
N GLY A 447 4.75 19.02 -6.23
CA GLY A 447 5.62 18.90 -7.40
C GLY A 447 6.60 17.75 -7.22
N ASP A 448 7.88 18.04 -7.40
CA ASP A 448 8.96 17.06 -7.20
C ASP A 448 9.66 17.16 -5.84
N HIS A 449 9.09 17.93 -4.89
CA HIS A 449 9.62 17.97 -3.53
C HIS A 449 9.34 16.67 -2.76
N VAL A 450 8.16 16.06 -2.99
CA VAL A 450 7.80 14.72 -2.52
C VAL A 450 7.15 13.97 -3.66
N MET A 451 7.74 12.85 -4.07
CA MET A 451 7.27 11.97 -5.15
C MET A 451 6.82 10.62 -4.60
N GLN A 452 5.89 9.97 -5.29
CA GLN A 452 5.50 8.61 -4.95
C GLN A 452 6.35 7.59 -5.70
N GLY A 453 6.82 6.55 -4.99
CA GLY A 453 7.48 5.38 -5.59
C GLY A 453 8.91 5.62 -6.07
N SER A 454 9.43 6.84 -6.00
CA SER A 454 10.82 7.14 -6.35
C SER A 454 11.47 8.09 -5.34
N THR A 455 12.81 8.12 -5.37
CA THR A 455 13.57 9.05 -4.55
C THR A 455 13.81 10.33 -5.34
N VAL A 456 13.40 11.46 -4.78
CA VAL A 456 13.63 12.79 -5.37
C VAL A 456 15.11 13.00 -5.69
N VAL A 457 15.43 13.44 -6.88
CA VAL A 457 16.80 13.79 -7.26
C VAL A 457 17.14 15.17 -6.73
N ILE A 458 18.25 15.29 -6.02
CA ILE A 458 18.82 16.57 -5.60
C ILE A 458 20.10 16.76 -6.41
N ASN A 459 20.07 17.66 -7.37
CA ASN A 459 21.14 17.84 -8.36
C ASN A 459 21.76 19.23 -8.27
N PRO A 460 22.88 19.40 -7.56
CA PRO A 460 23.58 20.69 -7.52
C PRO A 460 24.04 21.13 -8.93
N PRO A 461 24.07 22.44 -9.24
CA PRO A 461 23.85 23.57 -8.32
C PRO A 461 22.38 23.97 -8.09
N ASP A 462 21.43 23.47 -8.87
CA ASP A 462 20.01 23.80 -8.72
C ASP A 462 19.42 23.18 -7.45
N GLY A 463 19.72 21.91 -7.20
CA GLY A 463 19.32 21.20 -5.99
C GLY A 463 20.25 21.41 -4.80
N ASP A 464 19.68 21.54 -3.60
CA ASP A 464 20.38 21.72 -2.32
C ASP A 464 19.81 20.77 -1.25
N MET A 465 20.65 19.87 -0.70
CA MET A 465 20.24 18.88 0.29
C MET A 465 19.89 19.50 1.64
N GLY A 466 20.59 20.55 2.05
CA GLY A 466 20.32 21.26 3.30
C GLY A 466 18.98 21.98 3.26
N ALA A 467 18.75 22.75 2.19
CA ALA A 467 17.48 23.41 1.92
C ALA A 467 16.31 22.40 1.80
N TYR A 468 16.54 21.28 1.10
CA TYR A 468 15.55 20.21 0.96
C TYR A 468 15.08 19.65 2.29
N LEU A 469 16.02 19.27 3.17
CA LEU A 469 15.68 18.76 4.50
C LEU A 469 15.00 19.81 5.39
N LYS A 470 15.39 21.08 5.25
CA LYS A 470 14.76 22.21 5.96
C LYS A 470 13.32 22.41 5.49
N SER A 471 13.09 22.40 4.17
CA SER A 471 11.74 22.54 3.58
C SER A 471 10.83 21.40 4.00
N LEU A 472 11.28 20.13 3.96
CA LEU A 472 10.49 18.97 4.44
C LEU A 472 10.07 19.14 5.90
N ARG A 473 10.98 19.58 6.80
CA ARG A 473 10.66 19.80 8.21
C ARG A 473 9.61 20.91 8.39
N ALA A 474 9.69 21.99 7.61
CA ALA A 474 8.71 23.06 7.63
C ALA A 474 7.33 22.57 7.17
N LEU A 475 7.27 21.78 6.10
CA LEU A 475 6.01 21.21 5.59
C LEU A 475 5.36 20.22 6.58
N MET A 476 6.15 19.49 7.37
CA MET A 476 5.64 18.57 8.40
C MET A 476 4.87 19.28 9.54
N ALA A 477 5.06 20.59 9.71
CA ALA A 477 4.32 21.38 10.70
C ALA A 477 2.91 21.77 10.22
N LEU A 478 2.61 21.59 8.93
CA LEU A 478 1.30 21.90 8.36
C LEU A 478 0.27 20.84 8.75
N ASP A 479 -0.98 21.27 8.85
CA ASP A 479 -2.12 20.40 9.02
C ASP A 479 -2.57 19.89 7.63
N LEU A 480 -2.20 18.65 7.31
CA LEU A 480 -2.37 18.01 6.01
C LEU A 480 -2.93 16.60 6.16
N ASP A 481 -3.85 16.23 5.26
CA ASP A 481 -4.35 14.86 5.12
C ASP A 481 -3.74 14.16 3.91
N TRP A 482 -3.41 14.92 2.85
CA TRP A 482 -2.94 14.38 1.57
C TRP A 482 -1.75 15.14 1.00
N LEU A 483 -0.90 14.39 0.29
CA LEU A 483 0.06 14.94 -0.67
C LEU A 483 -0.39 14.59 -2.09
N ALA A 484 -0.35 15.57 -2.98
CA ALA A 484 -0.61 15.46 -4.41
C ALA A 484 0.70 15.69 -5.17
N PRO A 485 1.45 14.62 -5.51
CA PRO A 485 2.78 14.73 -6.09
C PRO A 485 2.75 15.10 -7.57
N GLY A 486 3.85 15.65 -8.09
CA GLY A 486 4.06 15.84 -9.52
C GLY A 486 4.02 14.52 -10.31
N HIS A 487 4.35 13.40 -9.67
CA HIS A 487 4.35 12.06 -10.26
C HIS A 487 3.77 11.03 -9.32
N GLY A 488 2.85 10.17 -9.82
CA GLY A 488 2.23 9.11 -9.03
C GLY A 488 0.85 9.45 -8.49
N PHE A 489 0.37 8.62 -7.56
CA PHE A 489 -0.95 8.74 -6.93
C PHE A 489 -0.91 9.66 -5.71
N LEU A 490 -2.08 10.07 -5.21
CA LEU A 490 -2.22 10.77 -3.93
C LEU A 490 -1.63 9.93 -2.78
N MET A 491 -0.93 10.59 -1.88
CA MET A 491 -0.27 9.94 -0.75
C MET A 491 -0.93 10.36 0.57
N PRO A 492 -1.41 9.40 1.37
CA PRO A 492 -1.93 9.68 2.71
C PRO A 492 -0.79 9.82 3.71
N GLN A 493 -1.11 10.26 4.93
CA GLN A 493 -0.17 10.39 6.04
C GLN A 493 1.05 11.27 5.70
N PRO A 494 0.86 12.55 5.31
CA PRO A 494 1.91 13.43 4.83
C PRO A 494 3.14 13.50 5.73
N ARG A 495 2.93 13.64 7.05
CA ARG A 495 4.02 13.72 8.03
C ARG A 495 4.89 12.45 8.02
N ARG A 496 4.27 11.27 7.94
CA ARG A 496 4.98 9.99 7.89
C ARG A 496 5.78 9.85 6.59
N ALA A 497 5.19 10.21 5.46
CA ALA A 497 5.86 10.16 4.15
C ALA A 497 7.11 11.06 4.13
N MET A 498 6.98 12.31 4.61
CA MET A 498 8.10 13.24 4.70
C MET A 498 9.17 12.78 5.70
N GLN A 499 8.77 12.23 6.86
CA GLN A 499 9.71 11.69 7.84
C GLN A 499 10.52 10.52 7.26
N GLN A 500 9.88 9.61 6.53
CA GLN A 500 10.59 8.50 5.87
C GLN A 500 11.64 8.99 4.86
N ILE A 501 11.34 10.07 4.13
CA ILE A 501 12.31 10.70 3.22
C ILE A 501 13.48 11.27 4.01
N ILE A 502 13.23 12.02 5.06
CA ILE A 502 14.28 12.60 5.94
C ILE A 502 15.17 11.48 6.49
N ASP A 503 14.57 10.42 7.06
CA ASP A 503 15.31 9.29 7.63
C ASP A 503 16.18 8.59 6.59
N HIS A 504 15.64 8.39 5.37
CA HIS A 504 16.40 7.83 4.25
C HIS A 504 17.60 8.70 3.88
N ARG A 505 17.44 10.03 3.78
CA ARG A 505 18.54 10.97 3.48
C ARG A 505 19.60 10.99 4.58
N LEU A 506 19.19 11.06 5.84
CA LEU A 506 20.12 11.06 6.98
C LEU A 506 20.86 9.72 7.13
N LYS A 507 20.19 8.59 6.84
CA LYS A 507 20.84 7.29 6.78
C LYS A 507 21.93 7.24 5.70
N ARG A 508 21.67 7.81 4.51
CA ARG A 508 22.68 7.90 3.44
C ARG A 508 23.82 8.84 3.84
N GLU A 509 23.51 9.98 4.47
CA GLU A 509 24.52 10.92 4.99
C GLU A 509 25.42 10.27 6.04
N ALA A 510 24.86 9.49 6.96
CA ALA A 510 25.65 8.72 7.93
C ALA A 510 26.61 7.74 7.23
N LYS A 511 26.17 7.10 6.13
CA LYS A 511 27.01 6.21 5.33
C LYS A 511 28.15 6.98 4.62
N VAL A 512 27.88 8.22 4.16
CA VAL A 512 28.92 9.12 3.65
C VAL A 512 29.98 9.38 4.74
N LEU A 513 29.54 9.76 5.95
CA LEU A 513 30.47 10.03 7.06
C LEU A 513 31.31 8.81 7.47
N GLN A 514 30.71 7.62 7.45
CA GLN A 514 31.40 6.35 7.72
C GLN A 514 32.52 6.08 6.72
N ALA A 515 32.33 6.43 5.42
CA ALA A 515 33.34 6.26 4.39
C ALA A 515 34.64 7.04 4.69
N PHE A 516 34.58 8.10 5.51
CA PHE A 516 35.74 8.87 5.97
C PHE A 516 36.40 8.28 7.23
N GLY A 517 36.00 7.10 7.71
CA GLY A 517 36.61 6.43 8.87
C GLY A 517 38.09 6.06 8.68
N GLY A 518 38.52 5.81 7.45
CA GLY A 518 39.92 5.47 7.09
C GLY A 518 40.86 6.65 6.86
N GLY A 519 40.43 7.90 7.14
CA GLY A 519 41.29 9.11 7.05
C GLY A 519 41.02 9.96 5.81
N GLY A 520 41.26 9.48 4.61
CA GLY A 520 41.16 10.26 3.37
C GLY A 520 42.32 11.20 3.11
N PRO A 521 42.27 12.06 2.08
CA PRO A 521 41.11 12.44 1.26
C PRO A 521 40.76 11.42 0.19
N TYR A 522 39.50 11.44 -0.25
CA TYR A 522 38.92 10.47 -1.22
C TYR A 522 38.39 11.17 -2.46
N SER A 523 38.49 10.50 -3.61
CA SER A 523 37.83 10.96 -4.83
C SER A 523 36.34 10.66 -4.80
N MET A 524 35.58 11.35 -5.66
CA MET A 524 34.15 11.10 -5.84
C MET A 524 33.84 9.63 -6.19
N ASP A 525 34.70 8.98 -7.00
CA ASP A 525 34.46 7.59 -7.42
C ASP A 525 34.71 6.59 -6.27
N GLN A 526 35.70 6.84 -5.43
CA GLN A 526 35.95 6.04 -4.22
C GLN A 526 34.76 6.15 -3.24
N LEU A 527 34.24 7.36 -3.03
CA LEU A 527 33.08 7.59 -2.17
C LEU A 527 31.81 6.98 -2.76
N LEU A 528 31.64 7.09 -4.08
CA LEU A 528 30.46 6.48 -4.74
C LEU A 528 30.44 4.96 -4.54
N ALA A 529 31.58 4.30 -4.73
CA ALA A 529 31.69 2.86 -4.54
C ALA A 529 31.42 2.42 -3.09
N ALA A 530 31.88 3.20 -2.10
CA ALA A 530 31.70 2.90 -0.68
C ALA A 530 30.30 3.22 -0.15
N VAL A 531 29.69 4.32 -0.61
CA VAL A 531 28.43 4.83 -0.09
C VAL A 531 27.21 4.21 -0.78
N TYR A 532 27.36 3.82 -2.05
CA TYR A 532 26.28 3.27 -2.89
C TYR A 532 26.58 1.84 -3.36
N ASP A 533 27.26 1.04 -2.51
CA ASP A 533 27.53 -0.40 -2.70
C ASP A 533 26.25 -1.26 -2.79
N ASP A 534 25.14 -0.75 -2.27
CA ASP A 534 23.78 -1.32 -2.30
C ASP A 534 22.97 -0.89 -3.53
N VAL A 535 23.54 -0.09 -4.45
CA VAL A 535 22.83 0.45 -5.63
C VAL A 535 23.39 -0.18 -6.91
N PRO A 536 22.52 -0.69 -7.82
CA PRO A 536 22.97 -1.26 -9.08
C PRO A 536 23.80 -0.27 -9.92
N PRO A 537 24.90 -0.73 -10.61
CA PRO A 537 25.81 0.14 -11.36
C PRO A 537 25.14 1.05 -12.39
N LYS A 538 24.05 0.59 -13.02
CA LYS A 538 23.26 1.38 -13.98
C LYS A 538 22.65 2.66 -13.38
N LEU A 539 22.53 2.75 -12.06
CA LEU A 539 22.01 3.91 -11.33
C LEU A 539 23.12 4.79 -10.75
N HIS A 540 24.39 4.44 -10.90
CA HIS A 540 25.52 5.16 -10.30
C HIS A 540 25.62 6.61 -10.81
N ALA A 541 25.23 6.91 -12.04
CA ALA A 541 25.20 8.29 -12.55
C ALA A 541 24.22 9.19 -11.74
N MET A 542 23.05 8.67 -11.36
CA MET A 542 22.11 9.37 -10.47
C MET A 542 22.61 9.42 -9.02
N ALA A 543 23.14 8.29 -8.54
CA ALA A 543 23.71 8.20 -7.19
C ALA A 543 24.84 9.20 -6.97
N ARG A 544 25.68 9.45 -8.01
CA ARG A 544 26.77 10.44 -7.98
C ARG A 544 26.26 11.87 -7.73
N ARG A 545 25.14 12.25 -8.34
CA ARG A 545 24.50 13.57 -8.12
C ARG A 545 24.03 13.71 -6.67
N SER A 546 23.34 12.69 -6.16
CA SER A 546 22.88 12.64 -4.78
C SER A 546 24.05 12.62 -3.78
N LEU A 547 25.16 11.91 -4.09
CA LEU A 547 26.38 11.94 -3.29
C LEU A 547 26.96 13.35 -3.22
N LEU A 548 27.07 14.03 -4.36
CA LEU A 548 27.56 15.41 -4.42
C LEU A 548 26.71 16.34 -3.53
N ALA A 549 25.37 16.21 -3.59
CA ALA A 549 24.47 17.00 -2.75
C ALA A 549 24.72 16.79 -1.24
N HIS A 550 24.97 15.54 -0.82
CA HIS A 550 25.35 15.25 0.58
C HIS A 550 26.72 15.81 0.94
N LEU A 551 27.72 15.71 0.06
CA LEU A 551 29.08 16.24 0.30
C LEU A 551 29.06 17.76 0.43
N LEU A 552 28.32 18.45 -0.43
CA LEU A 552 28.17 19.91 -0.37
C LEU A 552 27.48 20.33 0.94
N LYS A 553 26.37 19.66 1.31
CA LYS A 553 25.72 19.92 2.61
C LYS A 553 26.70 19.73 3.78
N LEU A 554 27.45 18.62 3.82
CA LEU A 554 28.39 18.35 4.90
C LEU A 554 29.59 19.33 4.90
N ARG A 555 29.94 19.88 3.75
CA ARG A 555 30.90 20.99 3.65
C ARG A 555 30.31 22.26 4.27
N ASP A 556 29.10 22.61 3.94
CA ASP A 556 28.41 23.81 4.43
C ASP A 556 28.10 23.72 5.93
N ASP A 557 27.91 22.49 6.45
CA ASP A 557 27.84 22.20 7.88
C ASP A 557 29.23 22.24 8.58
N GLY A 558 30.33 22.45 7.85
CA GLY A 558 31.70 22.50 8.41
C GLY A 558 32.29 21.13 8.79
N VAL A 559 31.69 20.03 8.33
CA VAL A 559 32.12 18.66 8.66
C VAL A 559 33.16 18.12 7.67
N LEU A 560 32.98 18.43 6.39
CA LEU A 560 33.87 18.03 5.31
C LEU A 560 34.47 19.26 4.62
N ALA A 561 35.56 19.04 3.89
CA ALA A 561 36.17 20.04 3.03
C ALA A 561 36.57 19.40 1.70
N GLU A 562 36.46 20.16 0.62
CA GLU A 562 37.00 19.81 -0.68
C GLU A 562 38.39 20.42 -0.86
N THR A 563 39.34 19.63 -1.30
CA THR A 563 40.68 20.11 -1.60
C THR A 563 40.75 20.79 -2.98
N PRO A 564 41.76 21.61 -3.27
CA PRO A 564 41.95 22.19 -4.61
C PRO A 564 42.08 21.15 -5.74
N ALA A 565 42.42 19.91 -5.39
CA ALA A 565 42.50 18.79 -6.34
C ALA A 565 41.14 18.05 -6.53
N GLY A 566 40.04 18.55 -5.97
CA GLY A 566 38.71 17.92 -6.07
C GLY A 566 38.54 16.67 -5.22
N LEU A 567 39.36 16.46 -4.21
CA LEU A 567 39.23 15.37 -3.25
C LEU A 567 38.49 15.84 -1.99
N TRP A 568 37.75 14.95 -1.35
CA TRP A 568 36.95 15.23 -0.15
C TRP A 568 37.62 14.66 1.10
N GLY A 569 37.69 15.44 2.17
CA GLY A 569 38.26 15.05 3.47
C GLY A 569 37.51 15.66 4.64
N LYS A 570 37.83 15.24 5.87
CA LYS A 570 37.28 15.85 7.08
C LYS A 570 37.82 17.29 7.20
N ALA A 571 36.96 18.23 7.60
CA ALA A 571 37.34 19.61 7.85
C ALA A 571 38.44 19.67 8.96
N GLY A 572 39.48 20.42 8.74
CA GLY A 572 40.61 20.53 9.67
C GLY A 572 41.65 19.39 9.63
N ALA A 573 41.45 18.35 8.80
CA ALA A 573 42.46 17.32 8.59
C ALA A 573 43.62 17.90 7.74
N ARG A 574 44.86 17.84 8.25
CA ARG A 574 46.06 18.23 7.48
C ARG A 574 46.19 17.29 6.27
N VAL A 575 46.25 17.85 5.07
CA VAL A 575 46.62 17.10 3.87
C VAL A 575 48.07 16.67 4.01
N PRO A 576 48.40 15.37 4.00
CA PRO A 576 49.80 14.95 3.98
C PRO A 576 50.44 15.45 2.66
N GLY A 577 51.39 16.35 2.74
CA GLY A 577 52.15 16.79 1.57
C GLY A 577 52.12 18.28 1.22
N ALA A 578 51.38 19.13 1.94
CA ALA A 578 51.48 20.57 1.79
C ALA A 578 52.68 21.08 2.65
N THR A 579 53.88 21.03 2.10
CA THR A 579 55.03 21.77 2.62
C THR A 579 54.70 23.26 2.53
N ALA A 580 54.69 23.94 3.68
CA ALA A 580 54.64 25.40 3.72
C ALA A 580 55.79 25.98 2.90
N ILE A 581 55.46 26.78 1.87
CA ILE A 581 56.40 27.67 1.20
C ILE A 581 56.37 29.01 1.92
#